data_9572db5576d7922961c35448340ab305
#
_entry.id   9572db5576d7922961c35448340ab305
#
_cell.length_a   1.000
_cell.length_b   1.000
_cell.length_c   1.000
_cell.angle_alpha   90.00
_cell.angle_beta   90.00
_cell.angle_gamma   90.00
#
_symmetry.space_group_name_H-M   'P 1'
#
loop_
_entity.id
_entity.type
_entity.pdbx_description
1 polymer ?
#
loop_
_entity_poly.entity_id
_entity_poly.type
_entity_poly.pdbx_seq_one_letter_code
_entity_poly.pdbx_strand_id
1 'polypeptide(L)'
;MSEPEQQRLSLTPDEAVAVIGERIRAIAAALPKRIAIGIAGGPGVGKSTIASDVVAAINVETPGLAAYVPMDGFHMRHAKLEALGTDKDKGMPHTFEGALFADFLARLKGAETTVRGPGYSRQIEDVVDDAFTVDGGVRVLVVEGNYLLLADSPWYAVKPLLDLAVFIHVDREKVHARLMKRHAEAGLFTEERNREHIGRVDLPNYDLVEQSAGRADLRIDIRSEN
;
A
#
# COMPACT_ATOMS: atom_id res chain seq x y z
N MET A 1 15.41 1.46 -25.94
CA MET A 1 14.33 2.40 -25.56
C MET A 1 14.68 2.88 -24.18
N SER A 2 14.93 4.18 -23.98
CA SER A 2 15.15 4.75 -22.64
C SER A 2 13.88 4.52 -21.81
N GLU A 3 14.04 3.99 -20.60
CA GLU A 3 12.93 3.95 -19.65
C GLU A 3 12.39 5.38 -19.46
N PRO A 4 11.06 5.57 -19.36
CA PRO A 4 10.51 6.88 -19.11
C PRO A 4 11.09 7.43 -17.79
N GLU A 5 11.59 8.65 -17.83
CA GLU A 5 12.16 9.31 -16.65
C GLU A 5 11.09 9.42 -15.56
N GLN A 6 11.38 8.88 -14.37
CA GLN A 6 10.48 8.94 -13.21
C GLN A 6 10.17 10.39 -12.85
N GLN A 7 8.90 10.77 -12.85
CA GLN A 7 8.49 12.09 -12.39
C GLN A 7 8.60 12.17 -10.86
N ARG A 8 9.20 13.26 -10.37
CA ARG A 8 9.32 13.55 -8.93
C ARG A 8 8.64 14.86 -8.58
N LEU A 9 7.76 14.86 -7.57
CA LEU A 9 7.03 16.02 -7.09
C LEU A 9 7.20 16.16 -5.57
N SER A 10 7.16 17.39 -5.05
CA SER A 10 7.14 17.69 -3.61
C SER A 10 5.80 18.35 -3.29
N LEU A 11 4.93 17.66 -2.56
CA LEU A 11 3.51 17.99 -2.38
C LEU A 11 3.08 17.84 -0.91
N THR A 12 2.05 18.58 -0.51
CA THR A 12 1.28 18.28 0.71
C THR A 12 0.44 17.01 0.49
N PRO A 13 -0.12 16.38 1.55
CA PRO A 13 -1.02 15.24 1.39
C PRO A 13 -2.21 15.54 0.47
N ASP A 14 -2.86 16.70 0.63
CA ASP A 14 -4.03 17.09 -0.18
C ASP A 14 -3.65 17.32 -1.65
N GLU A 15 -2.52 17.98 -1.91
CA GLU A 15 -1.99 18.15 -3.28
C GLU A 15 -1.66 16.78 -3.90
N ALA A 16 -1.14 15.83 -3.13
CA ALA A 16 -0.85 14.47 -3.59
C ALA A 16 -2.14 13.74 -3.99
N VAL A 17 -3.18 13.82 -3.18
CA VAL A 17 -4.51 13.26 -3.49
C VAL A 17 -5.06 13.84 -4.79
N ALA A 18 -4.99 15.16 -4.96
CA ALA A 18 -5.47 15.83 -6.17
C ALA A 18 -4.71 15.39 -7.43
N VAL A 19 -3.37 15.37 -7.38
CA VAL A 19 -2.51 14.96 -8.51
C VAL A 19 -2.73 13.48 -8.87
N ILE A 20 -2.80 12.59 -7.88
CA ILE A 20 -3.08 11.16 -8.12
C ILE A 20 -4.46 11.01 -8.75
N GLY A 21 -5.48 11.71 -8.25
CA GLY A 21 -6.84 11.69 -8.79
C GLY A 21 -6.90 12.15 -10.25
N GLU A 22 -6.18 13.21 -10.62
CA GLU A 22 -6.07 13.66 -12.01
C GLU A 22 -5.45 12.60 -12.93
N ARG A 23 -4.36 11.95 -12.49
CA ARG A 23 -3.73 10.86 -13.24
C ARG A 23 -4.68 9.68 -13.44
N ILE A 24 -5.41 9.30 -12.38
CA ILE A 24 -6.40 8.22 -12.44
C ILE A 24 -7.49 8.55 -13.47
N ARG A 25 -8.03 9.77 -13.45
CA ARG A 25 -9.06 10.20 -14.42
C ARG A 25 -8.55 10.12 -15.86
N ALA A 26 -7.33 10.57 -16.11
CA ALA A 26 -6.73 10.52 -17.43
C ALA A 26 -6.56 9.08 -17.93
N ILE A 27 -6.07 8.16 -17.07
CA ILE A 27 -5.88 6.74 -17.42
C ILE A 27 -7.24 6.05 -17.61
N ALA A 28 -8.23 6.30 -16.72
CA ALA A 28 -9.56 5.71 -16.80
C ALA A 28 -10.34 6.15 -18.05
N ALA A 29 -10.10 7.37 -18.51
CA ALA A 29 -10.68 7.87 -19.78
C ALA A 29 -10.04 7.20 -21.01
N ALA A 30 -8.75 6.90 -20.95
CA ALA A 30 -8.01 6.28 -22.06
C ALA A 30 -8.20 4.76 -22.14
N LEU A 31 -8.48 4.08 -21.02
CA LEU A 31 -8.57 2.62 -20.94
C LEU A 31 -10.00 2.17 -20.60
N PRO A 32 -10.70 1.43 -21.47
CA PRO A 32 -12.07 0.96 -21.22
C PRO A 32 -12.16 -0.23 -20.25
N LYS A 33 -11.05 -0.63 -19.61
CA LYS A 33 -10.96 -1.76 -18.67
C LYS A 33 -10.82 -1.26 -17.23
N ARG A 34 -10.96 -2.18 -16.26
CA ARG A 34 -10.62 -1.93 -14.86
C ARG A 34 -9.11 -1.66 -14.74
N ILE A 35 -8.76 -0.57 -14.09
CA ILE A 35 -7.37 -0.15 -13.86
C ILE A 35 -6.96 -0.36 -12.41
N ALA A 36 -5.67 -0.60 -12.17
CA ALA A 36 -5.08 -0.72 -10.85
C ALA A 36 -3.99 0.34 -10.66
N ILE A 37 -4.13 1.14 -9.62
CA ILE A 37 -3.21 2.21 -9.25
C ILE A 37 -2.51 1.81 -7.96
N GLY A 38 -1.21 1.59 -8.01
CA GLY A 38 -0.42 1.23 -6.84
C GLY A 38 0.06 2.47 -6.08
N ILE A 39 -0.21 2.53 -4.77
CA ILE A 39 0.35 3.52 -3.86
C ILE A 39 1.31 2.80 -2.93
N ALA A 40 2.59 2.86 -3.26
CA ALA A 40 3.69 2.24 -2.54
C ALA A 40 4.42 3.23 -1.63
N GLY A 41 5.15 2.70 -0.67
CA GLY A 41 5.98 3.49 0.25
C GLY A 41 6.23 2.71 1.55
N GLY A 42 7.22 3.13 2.33
CA GLY A 42 7.57 2.47 3.58
C GLY A 42 6.50 2.57 4.67
N PRO A 43 6.66 1.84 5.78
CA PRO A 43 5.78 2.00 6.92
C PRO A 43 5.86 3.44 7.46
N GLY A 44 4.74 3.99 7.94
CA GLY A 44 4.69 5.32 8.56
C GLY A 44 4.68 6.53 7.60
N VAL A 45 4.78 6.34 6.27
CA VAL A 45 4.78 7.46 5.30
C VAL A 45 3.39 8.08 5.06
N GLY A 46 2.30 7.41 5.46
CA GLY A 46 0.93 7.90 5.28
C GLY A 46 0.22 7.42 4.01
N LYS A 47 0.77 6.42 3.31
CA LYS A 47 0.20 5.89 2.06
C LYS A 47 -1.25 5.41 2.17
N SER A 48 -1.64 4.76 3.30
CA SER A 48 -3.00 4.26 3.51
C SER A 48 -4.02 5.41 3.62
N THR A 49 -3.64 6.52 4.27
CA THR A 49 -4.45 7.73 4.32
C THR A 49 -4.63 8.31 2.93
N ILE A 50 -3.54 8.55 2.21
CA ILE A 50 -3.59 9.07 0.83
C ILE A 50 -4.43 8.15 -0.07
N ALA A 51 -4.28 6.83 0.02
CA ALA A 51 -5.04 5.89 -0.79
C ALA A 51 -6.55 5.95 -0.49
N SER A 52 -6.93 6.04 0.80
CA SER A 52 -8.32 6.18 1.22
C SER A 52 -8.92 7.50 0.75
N ASP A 53 -8.16 8.60 0.86
CA ASP A 53 -8.62 9.93 0.45
C ASP A 53 -8.76 10.03 -1.08
N VAL A 54 -7.87 9.39 -1.85
CA VAL A 54 -7.99 9.26 -3.31
C VAL A 54 -9.27 8.52 -3.69
N VAL A 55 -9.57 7.39 -3.03
CA VAL A 55 -10.83 6.63 -3.26
C VAL A 55 -12.04 7.49 -2.92
N ALA A 56 -12.00 8.18 -1.78
CA ALA A 56 -13.09 9.06 -1.35
C ALA A 56 -13.33 10.18 -2.35
N ALA A 57 -12.26 10.87 -2.80
CA ALA A 57 -12.36 11.97 -3.77
C ALA A 57 -12.95 11.51 -5.10
N ILE A 58 -12.54 10.34 -5.62
CA ILE A 58 -13.10 9.79 -6.86
C ILE A 58 -14.58 9.43 -6.68
N ASN A 59 -14.95 8.83 -5.56
CA ASN A 59 -16.33 8.38 -5.31
C ASN A 59 -17.28 9.53 -4.95
N VAL A 60 -16.79 10.71 -4.56
CA VAL A 60 -17.60 11.92 -4.45
C VAL A 60 -18.08 12.38 -5.84
N GLU A 61 -17.21 12.32 -6.84
CA GLU A 61 -17.53 12.69 -8.23
C GLU A 61 -18.38 11.60 -8.94
N THR A 62 -18.01 10.34 -8.72
CA THR A 62 -18.68 9.19 -9.36
C THR A 62 -18.82 8.05 -8.33
N PRO A 63 -19.97 7.94 -7.65
CA PRO A 63 -20.19 6.93 -6.61
C PRO A 63 -19.94 5.50 -7.10
N GLY A 64 -19.13 4.74 -6.35
CA GLY A 64 -18.80 3.34 -6.64
C GLY A 64 -17.79 3.12 -7.78
N LEU A 65 -17.16 4.18 -8.30
CA LEU A 65 -16.15 4.06 -9.35
C LEU A 65 -14.84 3.45 -8.86
N ALA A 66 -14.41 3.78 -7.64
CA ALA A 66 -13.15 3.36 -7.05
C ALA A 66 -13.32 2.48 -5.82
N ALA A 67 -12.42 1.52 -5.63
CA ALA A 67 -12.31 0.70 -4.43
C ALA A 67 -10.87 0.67 -3.90
N TYR A 68 -10.75 0.66 -2.56
CA TYR A 68 -9.49 0.50 -1.86
C TYR A 68 -9.12 -0.98 -1.71
N VAL A 69 -7.88 -1.33 -2.04
CA VAL A 69 -7.37 -2.70 -1.99
C VAL A 69 -6.08 -2.73 -1.16
N PRO A 70 -6.17 -3.06 0.14
CA PRO A 70 -4.99 -3.11 1.01
C PRO A 70 -4.18 -4.39 0.83
N MET A 71 -2.86 -4.27 0.74
CA MET A 71 -1.94 -5.40 0.77
C MET A 71 -1.90 -6.08 2.16
N ASP A 72 -2.17 -5.34 3.21
CA ASP A 72 -2.02 -5.80 4.60
C ASP A 72 -2.90 -7.02 4.93
N GLY A 73 -4.01 -7.22 4.22
CA GLY A 73 -4.83 -8.43 4.35
C GLY A 73 -4.10 -9.73 3.94
N PHE A 74 -2.94 -9.61 3.31
CA PHE A 74 -2.12 -10.75 2.87
C PHE A 74 -0.90 -11.00 3.78
N HIS A 75 -0.91 -10.49 5.02
CA HIS A 75 -0.01 -11.00 6.06
C HIS A 75 -0.20 -12.51 6.25
N MET A 76 0.86 -13.23 6.56
CA MET A 76 0.71 -14.58 7.10
C MET A 76 0.01 -14.51 8.46
N ARG A 77 -0.91 -15.45 8.71
CA ARG A 77 -1.60 -15.55 10.01
C ARG A 77 -0.59 -15.82 11.12
N HIS A 78 -0.87 -15.30 12.30
CA HIS A 78 0.04 -15.42 13.45
C HIS A 78 0.44 -16.86 13.74
N ALA A 79 -0.50 -17.80 13.75
CA ALA A 79 -0.22 -19.23 13.94
C ALA A 79 0.74 -19.81 12.88
N LYS A 80 0.71 -19.33 11.63
CA LYS A 80 1.65 -19.74 10.59
C LYS A 80 3.05 -19.20 10.86
N LEU A 81 3.14 -17.93 11.28
CA LEU A 81 4.43 -17.30 11.63
C LEU A 81 5.10 -18.00 12.82
N GLU A 82 4.33 -18.34 13.86
CA GLU A 82 4.83 -19.12 15.00
C GLU A 82 5.35 -20.50 14.57
N ALA A 83 4.59 -21.21 13.74
CA ALA A 83 5.00 -22.52 13.22
C ALA A 83 6.29 -22.46 12.38
N LEU A 84 6.55 -21.32 11.72
CA LEU A 84 7.76 -21.04 10.94
C LEU A 84 8.90 -20.45 11.79
N GLY A 85 8.64 -20.05 13.04
CA GLY A 85 9.60 -19.35 13.89
C GLY A 85 9.95 -17.92 13.42
N THR A 86 9.05 -17.28 12.65
CA THR A 86 9.24 -15.95 12.06
C THR A 86 8.27 -14.90 12.62
N ASP A 87 7.59 -15.22 13.72
CA ASP A 87 6.63 -14.34 14.40
C ASP A 87 7.22 -12.98 14.76
N LYS A 88 8.50 -12.97 15.14
CA LYS A 88 9.24 -11.75 15.47
C LYS A 88 9.51 -10.85 14.26
N ASP A 89 9.49 -11.36 13.05
CA ASP A 89 9.75 -10.65 11.81
C ASP A 89 8.45 -10.14 11.16
N LYS A 90 7.31 -10.31 11.84
CA LYS A 90 6.00 -9.90 11.33
C LYS A 90 6.02 -8.46 10.83
N GLY A 91 5.60 -8.28 9.59
CA GLY A 91 5.69 -7.02 8.86
C GLY A 91 6.83 -6.97 7.84
N MET A 92 7.79 -7.91 7.85
CA MET A 92 8.81 -8.05 6.81
C MET A 92 8.27 -8.75 5.55
N PRO A 93 8.87 -8.55 4.35
CA PRO A 93 8.34 -9.07 3.08
C PRO A 93 8.07 -10.59 3.07
N HIS A 94 8.90 -11.38 3.76
CA HIS A 94 8.78 -12.84 3.84
C HIS A 94 7.68 -13.33 4.80
N THR A 95 7.05 -12.41 5.55
CA THR A 95 5.92 -12.71 6.44
C THR A 95 4.56 -12.39 5.81
N PHE A 96 4.54 -12.24 4.49
CA PHE A 96 3.34 -12.03 3.70
C PHE A 96 3.15 -13.16 2.68
N GLU A 97 1.91 -13.37 2.29
CA GLU A 97 1.50 -14.25 1.19
C GLU A 97 1.59 -13.51 -0.15
N GLY A 98 2.79 -13.03 -0.54
CA GLY A 98 2.96 -12.14 -1.68
C GLY A 98 2.54 -12.74 -3.03
N ALA A 99 2.72 -14.06 -3.24
CA ALA A 99 2.21 -14.74 -4.43
C ALA A 99 0.68 -14.74 -4.46
N LEU A 100 0.02 -15.02 -3.34
CA LEU A 100 -1.44 -14.97 -3.24
C LEU A 100 -1.98 -13.55 -3.48
N PHE A 101 -1.25 -12.53 -3.02
CA PHE A 101 -1.62 -11.13 -3.29
C PHE A 101 -1.55 -10.81 -4.79
N ALA A 102 -0.49 -11.19 -5.48
CA ALA A 102 -0.35 -10.98 -6.92
C ALA A 102 -1.46 -11.70 -7.70
N ASP A 103 -1.74 -12.96 -7.37
CA ASP A 103 -2.81 -13.75 -7.98
C ASP A 103 -4.19 -13.13 -7.71
N PHE A 104 -4.44 -12.67 -6.48
CA PHE A 104 -5.67 -11.98 -6.10
C PHE A 104 -5.86 -10.70 -6.92
N LEU A 105 -4.82 -9.87 -7.04
CA LEU A 105 -4.88 -8.62 -7.80
C LEU A 105 -5.12 -8.89 -9.30
N ALA A 106 -4.44 -9.90 -9.88
CA ALA A 106 -4.64 -10.29 -11.27
C ALA A 106 -6.11 -10.72 -11.52
N ARG A 107 -6.66 -11.58 -10.64
CA ARG A 107 -8.06 -12.00 -10.69
C ARG A 107 -9.01 -10.81 -10.53
N LEU A 108 -8.73 -9.92 -9.59
CA LEU A 108 -9.57 -8.77 -9.30
C LEU A 108 -9.65 -7.81 -10.49
N LYS A 109 -8.55 -7.60 -11.22
CA LYS A 109 -8.54 -6.76 -12.44
C LYS A 109 -9.47 -7.30 -13.54
N GLY A 110 -9.64 -8.61 -13.65
CA GLY A 110 -10.51 -9.24 -14.65
C GLY A 110 -11.93 -9.57 -14.17
N ALA A 111 -12.26 -9.32 -12.89
CA ALA A 111 -13.53 -9.75 -12.33
C ALA A 111 -14.68 -8.84 -12.77
N GLU A 112 -15.77 -9.45 -13.27
CA GLU A 112 -17.02 -8.76 -13.62
C GLU A 112 -18.08 -8.86 -12.51
N THR A 113 -17.84 -9.71 -11.52
CA THR A 113 -18.71 -9.91 -10.35
C THR A 113 -18.04 -9.39 -9.08
N THR A 114 -18.82 -9.31 -8.01
CA THR A 114 -18.33 -8.91 -6.68
C THR A 114 -17.27 -9.89 -6.18
N VAL A 115 -16.13 -9.34 -5.74
CA VAL A 115 -15.01 -10.09 -5.12
C VAL A 115 -14.82 -9.59 -3.70
N ARG A 116 -14.63 -10.53 -2.76
CA ARG A 116 -14.25 -10.22 -1.38
C ARG A 116 -12.77 -10.46 -1.17
N GLY A 117 -12.16 -9.63 -0.34
CA GLY A 117 -10.74 -9.72 -0.01
C GLY A 117 -10.49 -9.70 1.49
N PRO A 118 -9.34 -10.26 1.93
CA PRO A 118 -8.94 -10.25 3.32
C PRO A 118 -8.44 -8.85 3.73
N GLY A 119 -8.62 -8.52 5.01
CA GLY A 119 -8.04 -7.34 5.64
C GLY A 119 -7.16 -7.70 6.83
N TYR A 120 -6.54 -6.71 7.42
CA TYR A 120 -5.73 -6.85 8.63
C TYR A 120 -6.37 -6.06 9.78
N SER A 121 -6.63 -6.75 10.89
CA SER A 121 -7.12 -6.10 12.10
C SER A 121 -5.97 -5.83 13.06
N ARG A 122 -5.72 -4.54 13.33
CA ARG A 122 -4.73 -4.10 14.32
C ARG A 122 -5.13 -4.42 15.77
N GLN A 123 -6.43 -4.65 16.04
CA GLN A 123 -6.89 -4.99 17.38
C GLN A 123 -6.51 -6.41 17.80
N ILE A 124 -6.59 -7.36 16.85
CA ILE A 124 -6.21 -8.77 17.08
C ILE A 124 -4.84 -9.10 16.48
N GLU A 125 -4.21 -8.12 15.81
CA GLU A 125 -2.95 -8.28 15.08
C GLU A 125 -2.93 -9.48 14.12
N ASP A 126 -4.06 -9.72 13.43
CA ASP A 126 -4.15 -10.85 12.49
C ASP A 126 -5.06 -10.53 11.30
N VAL A 127 -5.04 -11.42 10.32
CA VAL A 127 -5.83 -11.35 9.09
C VAL A 127 -7.30 -11.68 9.40
N VAL A 128 -8.20 -10.90 8.79
CA VAL A 128 -9.65 -11.12 8.83
C VAL A 128 -10.11 -11.42 7.41
N ASP A 129 -10.83 -12.54 7.25
CA ASP A 129 -11.37 -12.93 5.96
C ASP A 129 -12.54 -12.01 5.57
N ASP A 130 -12.73 -11.83 4.25
CA ASP A 130 -13.85 -11.07 3.68
C ASP A 130 -14.02 -9.65 4.26
N ALA A 131 -12.91 -9.00 4.63
CA ALA A 131 -12.92 -7.71 5.31
C ALA A 131 -13.26 -6.53 4.38
N PHE A 132 -13.11 -6.69 3.07
CA PHE A 132 -13.54 -5.69 2.09
C PHE A 132 -14.19 -6.34 0.87
N THR A 133 -14.94 -5.55 0.13
CA THR A 133 -15.67 -5.98 -1.06
C THR A 133 -15.38 -5.05 -2.22
N VAL A 134 -15.18 -5.61 -3.41
CA VAL A 134 -15.05 -4.87 -4.67
C VAL A 134 -16.15 -5.34 -5.61
N ASP A 135 -17.09 -4.45 -5.91
CA ASP A 135 -18.22 -4.77 -6.78
C ASP A 135 -17.78 -4.87 -8.25
N GLY A 136 -18.55 -5.62 -9.04
CA GLY A 136 -18.29 -5.82 -10.47
C GLY A 136 -18.23 -4.53 -11.27
N GLY A 137 -18.98 -3.50 -10.85
CA GLY A 137 -19.01 -2.18 -11.49
C GLY A 137 -17.82 -1.26 -11.19
N VAL A 138 -16.98 -1.60 -10.18
CA VAL A 138 -15.78 -0.81 -9.84
C VAL A 138 -14.81 -0.81 -11.01
N ARG A 139 -14.33 0.38 -11.40
CA ARG A 139 -13.40 0.59 -12.52
C ARG A 139 -11.98 0.89 -12.08
N VAL A 140 -11.81 1.44 -10.88
CA VAL A 140 -10.52 1.89 -10.35
C VAL A 140 -10.19 1.14 -9.06
N LEU A 141 -9.12 0.37 -9.07
CA LEU A 141 -8.55 -0.26 -7.89
C LEU A 141 -7.41 0.61 -7.38
N VAL A 142 -7.55 1.18 -6.18
CA VAL A 142 -6.45 1.87 -5.49
C VAL A 142 -5.80 0.86 -4.55
N VAL A 143 -4.69 0.31 -5.01
CA VAL A 143 -3.92 -0.76 -4.35
C VAL A 143 -2.87 -0.12 -3.47
N GLU A 144 -2.85 -0.43 -2.19
CA GLU A 144 -1.90 0.16 -1.24
C GLU A 144 -1.05 -0.92 -0.59
N GLY A 145 0.26 -0.66 -0.44
CA GLY A 145 1.15 -1.55 0.27
C GLY A 145 2.62 -1.18 0.24
N ASN A 146 3.38 -1.75 1.17
CA ASN A 146 4.82 -1.52 1.27
C ASN A 146 5.59 -2.13 0.08
N TYR A 147 5.20 -3.32 -0.35
CA TYR A 147 6.02 -4.19 -1.20
C TYR A 147 5.60 -4.24 -2.67
N LEU A 148 4.70 -3.35 -3.11
CA LEU A 148 4.15 -3.34 -4.47
C LEU A 148 5.22 -3.20 -5.56
N LEU A 149 6.37 -2.63 -5.23
CA LEU A 149 7.44 -2.31 -6.17
C LEU A 149 8.73 -3.10 -5.93
N LEU A 150 8.77 -4.06 -5.00
CA LEU A 150 9.96 -4.89 -4.84
C LEU A 150 10.24 -5.73 -6.09
N ALA A 151 11.54 -5.89 -6.40
CA ALA A 151 11.98 -6.66 -7.56
C ALA A 151 12.12 -8.16 -7.27
N ASP A 152 12.17 -8.53 -6.00
CA ASP A 152 12.40 -9.89 -5.56
C ASP A 152 11.12 -10.73 -5.59
N SER A 153 11.30 -12.06 -5.72
CA SER A 153 10.18 -13.02 -5.64
C SER A 153 9.59 -13.04 -4.22
N PRO A 154 8.25 -13.11 -4.11
CA PRO A 154 7.24 -13.18 -5.17
C PRO A 154 6.74 -11.79 -5.64
N TRP A 155 7.20 -10.69 -5.05
CA TRP A 155 6.70 -9.34 -5.22
C TRP A 155 6.87 -8.77 -6.62
N TYR A 156 7.89 -9.23 -7.38
CA TYR A 156 8.15 -8.77 -8.75
C TYR A 156 6.93 -8.89 -9.68
N ALA A 157 5.99 -9.81 -9.34
CA ALA A 157 4.79 -10.05 -10.14
C ALA A 157 3.71 -8.95 -9.97
N VAL A 158 3.84 -8.07 -8.95
CA VAL A 158 2.83 -7.05 -8.65
C VAL A 158 2.93 -5.85 -9.58
N LYS A 159 4.14 -5.29 -9.79
CA LYS A 159 4.31 -4.07 -10.60
C LYS A 159 3.72 -4.20 -12.03
N PRO A 160 3.83 -5.32 -12.76
CA PRO A 160 3.22 -5.46 -14.07
C PRO A 160 1.68 -5.41 -14.09
N LEU A 161 1.04 -5.60 -12.94
CA LEU A 161 -0.42 -5.52 -12.80
C LEU A 161 -0.92 -4.07 -12.60
N LEU A 162 -0.03 -3.13 -12.27
CA LEU A 162 -0.36 -1.74 -12.01
C LEU A 162 -0.34 -0.93 -13.32
N ASP A 163 -1.40 -0.18 -13.56
CA ASP A 163 -1.50 0.75 -14.70
C ASP A 163 -0.83 2.11 -14.37
N LEU A 164 -0.65 2.42 -13.07
CA LEU A 164 0.17 3.50 -12.55
C LEU A 164 0.75 3.08 -11.21
N ALA A 165 2.02 3.31 -10.98
CA ALA A 165 2.67 3.12 -9.69
C ALA A 165 3.16 4.44 -9.12
N VAL A 166 2.63 4.80 -7.95
CA VAL A 166 3.00 6.00 -7.20
C VAL A 166 3.80 5.57 -5.98
N PHE A 167 4.95 6.22 -5.75
CA PHE A 167 5.75 6.02 -4.55
C PHE A 167 5.64 7.24 -3.64
N ILE A 168 5.22 7.02 -2.40
CA ILE A 168 5.13 8.06 -1.37
C ILE A 168 6.38 8.01 -0.50
N HIS A 169 7.06 9.14 -0.43
CA HIS A 169 8.26 9.32 0.39
C HIS A 169 8.03 10.34 1.50
N VAL A 170 8.55 10.04 2.67
CA VAL A 170 8.68 10.96 3.83
C VAL A 170 10.02 10.71 4.47
N ASP A 171 10.72 11.74 4.89
CA ASP A 171 12.03 11.64 5.55
C ASP A 171 12.01 10.61 6.70
N ARG A 172 13.05 9.80 6.79
CA ARG A 172 13.21 8.70 7.74
C ARG A 172 13.02 9.13 9.21
N GLU A 173 13.50 10.32 9.58
CA GLU A 173 13.33 10.86 10.95
C GLU A 173 11.87 11.15 11.28
N LYS A 174 11.14 11.73 10.31
CA LYS A 174 9.70 11.97 10.45
C LYS A 174 8.91 10.67 10.53
N VAL A 175 9.31 9.66 9.73
CA VAL A 175 8.72 8.32 9.78
C VAL A 175 8.92 7.70 11.15
N HIS A 176 10.13 7.75 11.71
CA HIS A 176 10.39 7.22 13.06
C HIS A 176 9.47 7.86 14.11
N ALA A 177 9.35 9.19 14.11
CA ALA A 177 8.47 9.90 15.04
C ALA A 177 6.98 9.49 14.88
N ARG A 178 6.51 9.36 13.64
CA ARG A 178 5.15 8.90 13.33
C ARG A 178 4.88 7.47 13.80
N LEU A 179 5.84 6.57 13.61
CA LEU A 179 5.75 5.19 14.05
C LEU A 179 5.69 5.10 15.58
N MET A 180 6.57 5.82 16.30
CA MET A 180 6.54 5.89 17.76
C MET A 180 5.17 6.36 18.27
N LYS A 181 4.63 7.43 17.70
CA LYS A 181 3.30 7.95 18.06
C LYS A 181 2.21 6.91 17.79
N ARG A 182 2.18 6.31 16.61
CA ARG A 182 1.18 5.30 16.19
C ARG A 182 1.18 4.08 17.12
N HIS A 183 2.37 3.55 17.44
CA HIS A 183 2.48 2.41 18.34
C HIS A 183 2.07 2.75 19.78
N ALA A 184 2.38 3.96 20.25
CA ALA A 184 1.94 4.44 21.56
C ALA A 184 0.41 4.59 21.63
N GLU A 185 -0.23 5.16 20.61
CA GLU A 185 -1.68 5.32 20.51
C GLU A 185 -2.42 3.98 20.40
N ALA A 186 -1.82 2.98 19.75
CA ALA A 186 -2.38 1.63 19.69
C ALA A 186 -2.43 0.95 21.09
N GLY A 187 -1.49 1.29 21.98
CA GLY A 187 -1.51 0.85 23.37
C GLY A 187 -1.31 -0.65 23.59
N LEU A 188 -0.86 -1.39 22.58
CA LEU A 188 -0.76 -2.86 22.62
C LEU A 188 0.48 -3.33 23.37
N PHE A 189 1.55 -2.52 23.36
CA PHE A 189 2.85 -2.89 23.92
C PHE A 189 3.48 -1.73 24.70
N THR A 190 4.50 -2.05 25.50
CA THR A 190 5.31 -1.04 26.21
C THR A 190 6.10 -0.18 25.22
N GLU A 191 6.49 1.03 25.65
CA GLU A 191 7.32 1.93 24.84
C GLU A 191 8.65 1.27 24.40
N GLU A 192 9.26 0.52 25.30
CA GLU A 192 10.52 -0.21 25.00
C GLU A 192 10.32 -1.25 23.89
N ARG A 193 9.26 -2.06 23.98
CA ARG A 193 8.90 -3.04 22.94
C ARG A 193 8.54 -2.39 21.62
N ASN A 194 7.84 -1.25 21.64
CA ASN A 194 7.55 -0.46 20.44
C ASN A 194 8.84 0.04 19.79
N ARG A 195 9.78 0.59 20.58
CA ARG A 195 11.08 1.06 20.10
C ARG A 195 11.92 -0.08 19.49
N GLU A 196 11.92 -1.24 20.15
CA GLU A 196 12.60 -2.43 19.63
C GLU A 196 12.00 -2.88 18.28
N HIS A 197 10.67 -2.97 18.20
CA HIS A 197 9.98 -3.37 16.96
C HIS A 197 10.25 -2.39 15.81
N ILE A 198 10.14 -1.08 16.07
CA ILE A 198 10.42 -0.04 15.08
C ILE A 198 11.86 -0.17 14.58
N GLY A 199 12.82 -0.33 15.48
CA GLY A 199 14.25 -0.45 15.10
C GLY A 199 14.57 -1.74 14.35
N ARG A 200 13.87 -2.83 14.66
CA ARG A 200 14.15 -4.16 14.09
C ARG A 200 13.33 -4.46 12.82
N VAL A 201 12.11 -3.95 12.73
CA VAL A 201 11.18 -4.27 11.64
C VAL A 201 10.83 -3.06 10.80
N ASP A 202 10.23 -2.01 11.41
CA ASP A 202 9.68 -0.91 10.62
C ASP A 202 10.74 -0.11 9.86
N LEU A 203 11.84 0.28 10.52
CA LEU A 203 12.89 1.09 9.88
C LEU A 203 13.71 0.29 8.85
N PRO A 204 14.09 -0.98 9.08
CA PRO A 204 14.68 -1.80 8.03
C PRO A 204 13.74 -2.00 6.82
N ASN A 205 12.44 -2.15 7.05
CA ASN A 205 11.45 -2.21 5.98
C ASN A 205 11.34 -0.88 5.23
N TYR A 206 11.37 0.25 5.93
CA TYR A 206 11.43 1.56 5.29
C TYR A 206 12.64 1.65 4.36
N ASP A 207 13.84 1.31 4.85
CA ASP A 207 15.08 1.38 4.09
C ASP A 207 15.07 0.43 2.86
N LEU A 208 14.49 -0.77 3.01
CA LEU A 208 14.30 -1.73 1.91
C LEU A 208 13.34 -1.19 0.84
N VAL A 209 12.20 -0.65 1.27
CA VAL A 209 11.16 -0.15 0.36
C VAL A 209 11.64 1.08 -0.41
N GLU A 210 12.43 1.98 0.21
CA GLU A 210 13.04 3.13 -0.48
C GLU A 210 13.91 2.71 -1.67
N GLN A 211 14.58 1.56 -1.61
CA GLN A 211 15.38 1.05 -2.74
C GLN A 211 14.53 0.71 -3.97
N SER A 212 13.24 0.46 -3.78
CA SER A 212 12.30 0.18 -4.87
C SER A 212 11.67 1.44 -5.49
N ALA A 213 11.92 2.62 -4.93
CA ALA A 213 11.31 3.89 -5.36
C ALA A 213 11.53 4.19 -6.85
N GLY A 214 12.71 3.85 -7.40
CA GLY A 214 13.02 4.04 -8.82
C GLY A 214 12.15 3.24 -9.79
N ARG A 215 11.36 2.28 -9.29
CA ARG A 215 10.44 1.48 -10.11
C ARG A 215 9.02 2.08 -10.21
N ALA A 216 8.76 3.17 -9.51
CA ALA A 216 7.50 3.91 -9.63
C ALA A 216 7.49 4.79 -10.88
N ASP A 217 6.31 5.03 -11.42
CA ASP A 217 6.09 5.97 -12.53
C ASP A 217 6.07 7.42 -12.01
N LEU A 218 5.62 7.62 -10.77
CA LEU A 218 5.55 8.91 -10.07
C LEU A 218 6.07 8.76 -8.63
N ARG A 219 7.04 9.59 -8.23
CA ARG A 219 7.48 9.74 -6.84
C ARG A 219 6.94 11.05 -6.26
N ILE A 220 6.32 10.96 -5.09
CA ILE A 220 5.82 12.11 -4.34
C ILE A 220 6.53 12.19 -2.99
N ASP A 221 7.32 13.23 -2.81
CA ASP A 221 7.94 13.56 -1.52
C ASP A 221 6.96 14.42 -0.71
N ILE A 222 6.43 13.88 0.38
CA ILE A 222 5.42 14.56 1.20
C ILE A 222 6.08 15.60 2.09
N ARG A 223 5.72 16.87 1.87
CA ARG A 223 6.07 17.99 2.74
C ARG A 223 5.02 18.22 3.82
N SER A 224 5.43 18.77 4.96
CA SER A 224 4.51 19.22 6.01
C SER A 224 3.67 20.41 5.48
N GLU A 225 2.43 20.50 5.91
CA GLU A 225 1.68 21.74 5.78
C GLU A 225 2.40 22.83 6.59
N ASN A 226 2.56 24.00 6.01
CA ASN A 226 3.15 25.16 6.68
C ASN A 226 2.19 25.74 7.71
#